data_ce02843e92a3f531cdfd8179e07c3806
#
_entry.id   ce02843e92a3f531cdfd8179e07c3806
#
_cell.length_a   1.000
_cell.length_b   1.000
_cell.length_c   1.000
_cell.angle_alpha   90.00
_cell.angle_beta   90.00
_cell.angle_gamma   90.00
#
_symmetry.space_group_name_H-M   'P 1'
#
loop_
_entity.id
_entity.type
_entity.pdbx_description
1 polymer ?
#
loop_
_entity_poly.entity_id
_entity_poly.type
_entity_poly.pdbx_seq_one_letter_code
_entity_poly.pdbx_strand_id
1 'polypeptide(L)'
;MVPLPAPPAWTEPLPAATPPANMAIYQLPTGTYETRAAFAVKGGSFRDKRHFAATALLIQHPKGDLLIDAGFGSHVAEHVAMLPRVARAPYQASRTVSEQLDASGYDRNRLLGVLVTHSHWDHVSGLDELRVPIWINPEELRYAAEDPDGAVFRNVSPELEIHEYALDGPAYLGFPTSFDVHGDGSVVVALAGGHTFGSVIVFVTLPTGARYAFIGDLTWQLDGIRRRVERPWLLRKLADSDAEQVRQGLLRVIALTGLMKVIPAHDRDAYDGIPLLPARFSAAAPATTA
;
A
#
# COMPACT_ATOMS: atom_id res chain seq x y z
N MET A 1 20.13 -10.34 19.31
CA MET A 1 19.36 -9.18 18.79
C MET A 1 18.21 -8.94 19.74
N VAL A 2 18.00 -7.72 20.22
CA VAL A 2 16.87 -7.38 21.10
C VAL A 2 15.70 -6.92 20.20
N PRO A 3 14.54 -7.60 20.24
CA PRO A 3 13.35 -7.14 19.52
C PRO A 3 12.84 -5.83 20.14
N LEU A 4 12.00 -5.11 19.40
CA LEU A 4 11.23 -3.99 19.96
C LEU A 4 10.36 -4.50 21.12
N PRO A 5 10.10 -3.66 22.13
CA PRO A 5 9.19 -4.02 23.21
C PRO A 5 7.84 -4.45 22.64
N ALA A 6 7.18 -5.40 23.29
CA ALA A 6 5.82 -5.73 22.91
C ALA A 6 4.93 -4.50 23.24
N PRO A 7 4.20 -3.95 22.25
CA PRO A 7 3.25 -2.90 22.56
C PRO A 7 2.13 -3.48 23.44
N PRO A 8 1.45 -2.64 24.25
CA PRO A 8 0.22 -3.06 24.92
C PRO A 8 -0.79 -3.52 23.86
N ALA A 9 -1.56 -4.56 24.19
CA ALA A 9 -2.64 -5.00 23.32
C ALA A 9 -3.68 -3.86 23.18
N TRP A 10 -4.25 -3.74 22.00
CA TRP A 10 -5.35 -2.82 21.74
C TRP A 10 -6.58 -3.28 22.54
N THR A 11 -7.10 -2.45 23.40
CA THR A 11 -8.24 -2.78 24.29
C THR A 11 -9.50 -1.98 23.99
N GLU A 12 -9.40 -0.95 23.17
CA GLU A 12 -10.56 -0.13 22.79
C GLU A 12 -11.43 -0.86 21.75
N PRO A 13 -12.73 -0.56 21.68
CA PRO A 13 -13.57 -1.04 20.57
C PRO A 13 -12.99 -0.61 19.23
N LEU A 14 -13.05 -1.50 18.24
CA LEU A 14 -12.68 -1.12 16.88
C LEU A 14 -13.67 -0.08 16.35
N PRO A 15 -13.21 0.92 15.57
CA PRO A 15 -14.09 1.91 14.98
C PRO A 15 -15.23 1.26 14.19
N ALA A 16 -16.42 1.85 14.30
CA ALA A 16 -17.57 1.39 13.54
C ALA A 16 -17.35 1.57 12.03
N ALA A 17 -17.85 0.63 11.26
CA ALA A 17 -17.88 0.70 9.80
C ALA A 17 -19.18 0.08 9.30
N THR A 18 -19.72 0.65 8.23
CA THR A 18 -20.94 0.17 7.57
C THR A 18 -20.65 -0.14 6.09
N PRO A 19 -19.74 -1.12 5.81
CA PRO A 19 -19.37 -1.46 4.46
C PRO A 19 -20.57 -1.96 3.67
N PRO A 20 -20.75 -1.50 2.41
CA PRO A 20 -21.84 -1.97 1.55
C PRO A 20 -21.74 -3.47 1.26
N ALA A 21 -22.87 -4.15 1.18
CA ALA A 21 -22.94 -5.61 1.02
C ALA A 21 -22.22 -6.15 -0.24
N ASN A 22 -22.07 -5.32 -1.28
CA ASN A 22 -21.39 -5.66 -2.53
C ASN A 22 -19.94 -5.13 -2.61
N MET A 23 -19.39 -4.65 -1.49
CA MET A 23 -17.99 -4.28 -1.42
C MET A 23 -17.08 -5.52 -1.47
N ALA A 24 -15.99 -5.44 -2.22
CA ALA A 24 -15.00 -6.52 -2.35
C ALA A 24 -13.59 -5.94 -2.54
N ILE A 25 -12.58 -6.78 -2.31
CA ILE A 25 -11.17 -6.46 -2.60
C ILE A 25 -10.56 -7.55 -3.47
N TYR A 26 -9.63 -7.15 -4.36
CA TYR A 26 -8.89 -8.04 -5.23
C TYR A 26 -7.42 -7.65 -5.26
N GLN A 27 -6.52 -8.64 -5.28
CA GLN A 27 -5.10 -8.40 -5.49
C GLN A 27 -4.76 -8.45 -6.98
N LEU A 28 -3.90 -7.54 -7.41
CA LEU A 28 -3.37 -7.44 -8.77
C LEU A 28 -1.83 -7.47 -8.71
N PRO A 29 -1.20 -8.65 -8.62
CA PRO A 29 0.25 -8.76 -8.58
C PRO A 29 0.85 -8.34 -9.94
N THR A 30 1.80 -7.42 -9.92
CA THR A 30 2.43 -6.86 -11.14
C THR A 30 3.88 -7.33 -11.32
N GLY A 31 4.46 -7.96 -10.30
CA GLY A 31 5.80 -8.49 -10.39
C GLY A 31 6.47 -8.71 -9.04
N THR A 32 7.77 -8.95 -9.10
CA THR A 32 8.61 -9.11 -7.92
C THR A 32 10.00 -8.54 -8.17
N TYR A 33 10.72 -8.17 -7.12
CA TYR A 33 12.15 -7.88 -7.21
C TYR A 33 12.93 -8.60 -6.09
N GLU A 34 14.22 -8.87 -6.36
CA GLU A 34 15.04 -9.65 -5.44
C GLU A 34 15.84 -8.77 -4.49
N THR A 35 15.91 -9.20 -3.23
CA THR A 35 16.80 -8.62 -2.24
C THR A 35 17.36 -9.73 -1.33
N ARG A 36 18.05 -9.36 -0.27
CA ARG A 36 18.52 -10.27 0.78
C ARG A 36 17.84 -9.93 2.10
N ALA A 37 17.57 -10.96 2.90
CA ALA A 37 16.98 -10.75 4.23
C ALA A 37 17.83 -9.80 5.09
N ALA A 38 19.14 -9.78 4.89
CA ALA A 38 20.05 -8.83 5.55
C ALA A 38 19.76 -7.37 5.25
N PHE A 39 19.09 -7.06 4.13
CA PHE A 39 18.63 -5.72 3.79
C PHE A 39 17.17 -5.48 4.19
N ALA A 40 16.36 -6.53 4.20
CA ALA A 40 14.93 -6.43 4.49
C ALA A 40 14.62 -6.25 5.98
N VAL A 41 15.33 -6.96 6.85
CA VAL A 41 14.99 -7.06 8.27
C VAL A 41 16.26 -7.18 9.13
N LYS A 42 16.28 -6.46 10.25
CA LYS A 42 17.41 -6.51 11.20
C LYS A 42 17.71 -7.94 11.64
N GLY A 43 18.96 -8.37 11.43
CA GLY A 43 19.42 -9.73 11.70
C GLY A 43 19.01 -10.77 10.66
N GLY A 44 18.59 -10.33 9.49
CA GLY A 44 18.48 -11.18 8.32
C GLY A 44 19.83 -11.65 7.80
N SER A 45 19.83 -12.74 7.03
CA SER A 45 21.03 -13.31 6.44
C SER A 45 21.30 -12.81 5.02
N PHE A 46 22.57 -12.63 4.65
CA PHE A 46 22.95 -12.38 3.26
C PHE A 46 22.77 -13.62 2.36
N ARG A 47 22.64 -14.80 2.92
CA ARG A 47 22.39 -16.04 2.17
C ARG A 47 20.91 -16.26 1.88
N ASP A 48 20.02 -15.62 2.64
CA ASP A 48 18.57 -15.74 2.50
C ASP A 48 18.10 -14.73 1.43
N LYS A 49 17.73 -15.23 0.26
CA LYS A 49 17.11 -14.48 -0.82
C LYS A 49 15.67 -14.18 -0.46
N ARG A 50 15.23 -12.96 -0.75
CA ARG A 50 13.85 -12.51 -0.58
C ARG A 50 13.32 -11.99 -1.90
N HIS A 51 12.07 -12.34 -2.17
CA HIS A 51 11.32 -11.80 -3.29
C HIS A 51 10.30 -10.82 -2.74
N PHE A 52 10.45 -9.56 -3.11
CA PHE A 52 9.53 -8.50 -2.75
C PHE A 52 8.44 -8.44 -3.80
N ALA A 53 7.19 -8.59 -3.39
CA ALA A 53 6.05 -8.43 -4.28
C ALA A 53 5.85 -6.96 -4.65
N ALA A 54 5.43 -6.70 -5.89
CA ALA A 54 4.81 -5.45 -6.30
C ALA A 54 3.36 -5.79 -6.64
N THR A 55 2.43 -5.37 -5.78
CA THR A 55 1.01 -5.75 -5.86
C THR A 55 0.15 -4.54 -5.62
N ALA A 56 -0.72 -4.22 -6.56
CA ALA A 56 -1.81 -3.28 -6.37
C ALA A 56 -3.05 -3.99 -5.82
N LEU A 57 -3.97 -3.22 -5.25
CA LEU A 57 -5.26 -3.74 -4.77
C LEU A 57 -6.39 -2.97 -5.41
N LEU A 58 -7.41 -3.66 -5.86
CA LEU A 58 -8.68 -3.06 -6.27
C LEU A 58 -9.68 -3.20 -5.12
N ILE A 59 -10.19 -2.08 -4.65
CA ILE A 59 -11.33 -2.00 -3.74
C ILE A 59 -12.55 -1.69 -4.58
N GLN A 60 -13.48 -2.63 -4.63
CA GLN A 60 -14.79 -2.41 -5.27
C GLN A 60 -15.75 -1.82 -4.24
N HIS A 61 -16.35 -0.66 -4.57
CA HIS A 61 -17.30 0.03 -3.72
C HIS A 61 -18.42 0.68 -4.53
N PRO A 62 -19.70 0.70 -4.08
CA PRO A 62 -20.82 1.31 -4.84
C PRO A 62 -20.66 2.79 -5.14
N LYS A 63 -19.96 3.54 -4.28
CA LYS A 63 -19.69 4.98 -4.50
C LYS A 63 -18.53 5.24 -5.47
N GLY A 64 -17.92 4.20 -6.02
CA GLY A 64 -16.77 4.22 -6.92
C GLY A 64 -15.63 3.36 -6.40
N ASP A 65 -14.96 2.69 -7.31
CA ASP A 65 -13.88 1.75 -7.00
C ASP A 65 -12.55 2.51 -6.86
N LEU A 66 -11.63 1.99 -6.08
CA LEU A 66 -10.33 2.61 -5.83
C LEU A 66 -9.21 1.58 -5.97
N LEU A 67 -8.12 1.95 -6.63
CA LEU A 67 -6.88 1.19 -6.57
C LEU A 67 -6.04 1.68 -5.38
N ILE A 68 -5.36 0.78 -4.70
CA ILE A 68 -4.26 1.10 -3.79
C ILE A 68 -2.98 0.73 -4.51
N ASP A 69 -2.13 1.72 -4.77
CA ASP A 69 -0.92 1.66 -5.57
C ASP A 69 -1.15 1.15 -7.00
N ALA A 70 -0.13 1.24 -7.84
CA ALA A 70 -0.16 0.83 -9.24
C ALA A 70 0.84 -0.30 -9.56
N GLY A 71 1.77 -0.58 -8.65
CA GLY A 71 2.81 -1.58 -8.86
C GLY A 71 3.70 -1.28 -10.08
N PHE A 72 4.18 -2.31 -10.74
CA PHE A 72 4.98 -2.19 -11.95
C PHE A 72 4.12 -1.91 -13.19
N GLY A 73 4.52 -0.90 -13.98
CA GLY A 73 3.97 -0.62 -15.29
C GLY A 73 4.79 -1.26 -16.43
N SER A 74 4.36 -1.08 -17.67
CA SER A 74 5.06 -1.56 -18.86
C SER A 74 6.43 -0.89 -19.05
N HIS A 75 6.60 0.34 -18.56
CA HIS A 75 7.84 1.11 -18.61
C HIS A 75 8.75 0.88 -17.38
N VAL A 76 8.52 -0.16 -16.59
CA VAL A 76 9.28 -0.44 -15.37
C VAL A 76 10.80 -0.51 -15.60
N ALA A 77 11.24 -0.96 -16.76
CA ALA A 77 12.66 -0.99 -17.12
C ALA A 77 13.29 0.41 -17.17
N GLU A 78 12.57 1.37 -17.73
CA GLU A 78 12.96 2.77 -17.80
C GLU A 78 12.95 3.39 -16.39
N HIS A 79 11.91 3.10 -15.61
CA HIS A 79 11.78 3.57 -14.23
C HIS A 79 12.91 3.05 -13.33
N VAL A 80 13.27 1.76 -13.43
CA VAL A 80 14.43 1.19 -12.72
C VAL A 80 15.73 1.85 -13.18
N ALA A 81 15.87 2.23 -14.46
CA ALA A 81 17.05 2.90 -14.97
C ALA A 81 17.20 4.33 -14.42
N MET A 82 16.14 4.96 -13.92
CA MET A 82 16.20 6.26 -13.23
C MET A 82 16.79 6.16 -11.83
N LEU A 83 16.70 4.99 -11.19
CA LEU A 83 17.21 4.78 -9.84
C LEU A 83 18.75 4.83 -9.79
N PRO A 84 19.34 5.21 -8.66
CA PRO A 84 20.77 5.04 -8.44
C PRO A 84 21.20 3.58 -8.67
N ARG A 85 22.35 3.35 -9.28
CA ARG A 85 22.81 1.98 -9.62
C ARG A 85 22.79 1.00 -8.44
N VAL A 86 23.06 1.49 -7.24
CA VAL A 86 23.08 0.66 -6.02
C VAL A 86 21.68 0.26 -5.54
N ALA A 87 20.64 0.97 -5.96
CA ALA A 87 19.24 0.69 -5.64
C ALA A 87 18.53 -0.18 -6.68
N ARG A 88 19.17 -0.46 -7.84
CA ARG A 88 18.59 -1.28 -8.91
C ARG A 88 18.65 -2.75 -8.54
N ALA A 89 17.54 -3.31 -8.05
CA ALA A 89 17.42 -4.71 -7.78
C ALA A 89 17.03 -5.51 -9.04
N PRO A 90 17.45 -6.78 -9.19
CA PRO A 90 16.88 -7.68 -10.19
C PRO A 90 15.39 -7.83 -9.98
N TYR A 91 14.59 -7.69 -11.04
CA TYR A 91 13.14 -7.76 -10.97
C TYR A 91 12.57 -8.68 -12.05
N GLN A 92 11.33 -9.14 -11.83
CA GLN A 92 10.52 -9.86 -12.78
C GLN A 92 9.16 -9.17 -12.87
N ALA A 93 8.89 -8.51 -13.98
CA ALA A 93 7.58 -7.95 -14.26
C ALA A 93 6.61 -9.06 -14.70
N SER A 94 5.36 -8.91 -14.32
CA SER A 94 4.24 -9.71 -14.80
C SER A 94 3.22 -8.80 -15.51
N ARG A 95 1.95 -9.18 -15.57
CA ARG A 95 0.91 -8.30 -16.13
C ARG A 95 0.77 -7.03 -15.30
N THR A 96 0.68 -5.89 -15.96
CA THR A 96 0.41 -4.61 -15.30
C THR A 96 -1.02 -4.57 -14.75
N VAL A 97 -1.33 -3.61 -13.88
CA VAL A 97 -2.71 -3.39 -13.41
C VAL A 97 -3.63 -3.13 -14.60
N SER A 98 -3.19 -2.28 -15.54
CA SER A 98 -3.92 -1.94 -16.76
C SER A 98 -4.30 -3.19 -17.57
N GLU A 99 -3.34 -4.07 -17.86
CA GLU A 99 -3.56 -5.33 -18.57
C GLU A 99 -4.49 -6.29 -17.83
N GLN A 100 -4.41 -6.35 -16.50
CA GLN A 100 -5.28 -7.21 -15.69
C GLN A 100 -6.73 -6.72 -15.70
N LEU A 101 -6.96 -5.41 -15.59
CA LEU A 101 -8.28 -4.79 -15.67
C LEU A 101 -8.91 -5.04 -17.05
N ASP A 102 -8.16 -4.82 -18.14
CA ASP A 102 -8.65 -5.03 -19.51
C ASP A 102 -8.97 -6.51 -19.78
N ALA A 103 -8.08 -7.41 -19.36
CA ALA A 103 -8.28 -8.85 -19.53
C ALA A 103 -9.51 -9.38 -18.77
N SER A 104 -9.89 -8.74 -17.65
CA SER A 104 -11.08 -9.09 -16.89
C SER A 104 -12.37 -8.49 -17.45
N GLY A 105 -12.27 -7.53 -18.38
CA GLY A 105 -13.42 -6.74 -18.86
C GLY A 105 -13.94 -5.76 -17.80
N TYR A 106 -13.06 -5.27 -16.91
CA TYR A 106 -13.40 -4.30 -15.88
C TYR A 106 -13.80 -2.96 -16.51
N ASP A 107 -14.91 -2.37 -16.05
CA ASP A 107 -15.33 -1.05 -16.48
C ASP A 107 -14.51 0.03 -15.75
N ARG A 108 -13.55 0.63 -16.46
CA ARG A 108 -12.64 1.65 -15.92
C ARG A 108 -13.37 2.94 -15.48
N ASN A 109 -14.60 3.22 -15.99
CA ASN A 109 -15.39 4.37 -15.55
C ASN A 109 -15.81 4.26 -14.08
N ARG A 110 -15.67 3.08 -13.47
CA ARG A 110 -15.93 2.88 -12.04
C ARG A 110 -14.78 3.34 -11.16
N LEU A 111 -13.56 3.48 -11.70
CA LEU A 111 -12.40 3.91 -10.92
C LEU A 111 -12.47 5.40 -10.58
N LEU A 112 -12.46 5.70 -9.30
CA LEU A 112 -12.24 7.06 -8.77
C LEU A 112 -10.80 7.50 -8.97
N GLY A 113 -9.85 6.55 -8.91
CA GLY A 113 -8.43 6.81 -9.07
C GLY A 113 -7.56 5.75 -8.41
N VAL A 114 -6.28 6.10 -8.27
CA VAL A 114 -5.28 5.33 -7.53
C VAL A 114 -4.92 6.08 -6.26
N LEU A 115 -5.19 5.51 -5.10
CA LEU A 115 -4.70 5.98 -3.82
C LEU A 115 -3.27 5.46 -3.65
N VAL A 116 -2.31 6.36 -3.69
CA VAL A 116 -0.90 6.03 -3.54
C VAL A 116 -0.56 5.97 -2.05
N THR A 117 -0.01 4.83 -1.59
CA THR A 117 0.44 4.70 -0.20
C THR A 117 1.68 5.57 0.05
N HIS A 118 2.56 5.64 -0.93
CA HIS A 118 3.72 6.53 -1.00
C HIS A 118 4.30 6.53 -2.42
N SER A 119 5.17 7.47 -2.73
CA SER A 119 5.59 7.78 -4.12
C SER A 119 6.81 7.03 -4.64
N HIS A 120 7.26 5.94 -3.99
CA HIS A 120 8.38 5.15 -4.48
C HIS A 120 8.03 4.40 -5.78
N TRP A 121 9.06 4.13 -6.56
CA TRP A 121 9.00 3.63 -7.93
C TRP A 121 8.15 2.37 -8.12
N ASP A 122 8.23 1.43 -7.20
CA ASP A 122 7.53 0.13 -7.25
C ASP A 122 6.06 0.19 -6.82
N HIS A 123 5.60 1.34 -6.33
CA HIS A 123 4.21 1.66 -6.04
C HIS A 123 3.54 2.48 -7.14
N VAL A 124 4.34 3.28 -7.87
CA VAL A 124 3.79 4.28 -8.80
C VAL A 124 4.12 4.01 -10.27
N SER A 125 4.98 3.02 -10.57
CA SER A 125 5.46 2.76 -11.93
C SER A 125 4.34 2.52 -12.97
N GLY A 126 3.19 1.98 -12.57
CA GLY A 126 2.06 1.71 -13.47
C GLY A 126 1.02 2.83 -13.58
N LEU A 127 1.25 4.00 -12.97
CA LEU A 127 0.27 5.09 -12.99
C LEU A 127 0.00 5.65 -14.39
N ASP A 128 1.04 5.79 -15.21
CA ASP A 128 0.95 6.36 -16.56
C ASP A 128 0.02 5.58 -17.51
N GLU A 129 -0.14 4.29 -17.28
CA GLU A 129 -1.00 3.42 -18.08
C GLU A 129 -2.47 3.49 -17.66
N LEU A 130 -2.75 3.86 -16.42
CA LEU A 130 -4.10 3.83 -15.87
C LEU A 130 -4.94 5.02 -16.29
N ARG A 131 -4.33 6.20 -16.46
CA ARG A 131 -4.98 7.46 -16.88
C ARG A 131 -6.21 7.82 -16.04
N VAL A 132 -6.10 7.64 -14.74
CA VAL A 132 -7.11 7.98 -13.74
C VAL A 132 -6.52 8.93 -12.71
N PRO A 133 -7.35 9.67 -11.93
CA PRO A 133 -6.84 10.56 -10.89
C PRO A 133 -5.92 9.85 -9.88
N ILE A 134 -4.88 10.56 -9.44
CA ILE A 134 -3.98 10.10 -8.36
C ILE A 134 -4.48 10.72 -7.06
N TRP A 135 -4.86 9.87 -6.10
CA TRP A 135 -5.23 10.28 -4.76
C TRP A 135 -3.99 10.25 -3.87
N ILE A 136 -3.57 11.42 -3.42
CA ILE A 136 -2.33 11.60 -2.65
C ILE A 136 -2.51 12.70 -1.62
N ASN A 137 -1.92 12.58 -0.43
CA ASN A 137 -1.93 13.67 0.53
C ASN A 137 -0.83 14.70 0.23
N PRO A 138 -1.00 15.97 0.67
CA PRO A 138 -0.08 17.06 0.35
C PRO A 138 1.36 16.82 0.81
N GLU A 139 1.58 16.10 1.92
CA GLU A 139 2.93 15.83 2.43
C GLU A 139 3.67 14.85 1.53
N GLU A 140 2.97 13.82 1.03
CA GLU A 140 3.55 12.88 0.08
C GLU A 140 3.79 13.53 -1.27
N LEU A 141 2.86 14.37 -1.74
CA LEU A 141 3.04 15.12 -2.98
C LEU A 141 4.28 16.01 -2.93
N ARG A 142 4.51 16.68 -1.79
CA ARG A 142 5.72 17.50 -1.58
C ARG A 142 6.97 16.64 -1.54
N TYR A 143 6.95 15.51 -0.81
CA TYR A 143 8.05 14.56 -0.80
C TYR A 143 8.38 14.09 -2.23
N ALA A 144 7.39 13.65 -2.99
CA ALA A 144 7.56 13.22 -4.37
C ALA A 144 8.14 14.30 -5.29
N ALA A 145 7.84 15.57 -5.03
CA ALA A 145 8.36 16.69 -5.80
C ALA A 145 9.83 17.02 -5.49
N GLU A 146 10.24 16.88 -4.24
CA GLU A 146 11.53 17.40 -3.73
C GLU A 146 12.59 16.31 -3.58
N ASP A 147 12.20 15.09 -3.19
CA ASP A 147 13.13 14.00 -2.90
C ASP A 147 13.61 13.28 -4.18
N PRO A 148 14.88 12.86 -4.27
CA PRO A 148 15.37 12.05 -5.39
C PRO A 148 14.57 10.77 -5.64
N ASP A 149 14.07 10.11 -4.60
CA ASP A 149 13.30 8.87 -4.70
C ASP A 149 11.91 9.08 -5.32
N GLY A 150 11.40 10.32 -5.37
CA GLY A 150 10.20 10.72 -6.11
C GLY A 150 10.38 10.84 -7.63
N ALA A 151 11.56 10.53 -8.18
CA ALA A 151 11.86 10.74 -9.60
C ALA A 151 10.89 10.00 -10.54
N VAL A 152 10.50 8.77 -10.22
CA VAL A 152 9.54 8.00 -11.04
C VAL A 152 8.16 8.61 -10.95
N PHE A 153 7.69 9.02 -9.77
CA PHE A 153 6.41 9.73 -9.64
C PHE A 153 6.37 10.99 -10.52
N ARG A 154 7.42 11.82 -10.48
CA ARG A 154 7.53 13.01 -11.34
C ARG A 154 7.55 12.69 -12.84
N ASN A 155 8.00 11.49 -13.20
CA ASN A 155 8.01 11.05 -14.60
C ASN A 155 6.61 10.61 -15.08
N VAL A 156 5.86 9.88 -14.24
CA VAL A 156 4.59 9.27 -14.63
C VAL A 156 3.35 10.15 -14.38
N SER A 157 3.45 11.17 -13.53
CA SER A 157 2.31 11.98 -13.09
C SER A 157 1.97 13.24 -13.90
N PRO A 158 2.82 13.83 -14.79
CA PRO A 158 2.59 15.16 -15.32
C PRO A 158 1.27 15.37 -16.08
N GLU A 159 0.73 14.32 -16.69
CA GLU A 159 -0.51 14.36 -17.47
C GLU A 159 -1.72 13.81 -16.68
N LEU A 160 -1.53 13.44 -15.41
CA LEU A 160 -2.56 12.85 -14.58
C LEU A 160 -3.19 13.90 -13.65
N GLU A 161 -4.47 13.78 -13.41
CA GLU A 161 -5.16 14.59 -12.44
C GLU A 161 -4.69 14.23 -11.01
N ILE A 162 -4.28 15.23 -10.24
CA ILE A 162 -3.93 15.06 -8.83
C ILE A 162 -5.14 15.40 -7.98
N HIS A 163 -5.63 14.41 -7.24
CA HIS A 163 -6.67 14.57 -6.24
C HIS A 163 -6.04 14.57 -4.85
N GLU A 164 -5.77 15.78 -4.34
CA GLU A 164 -5.26 15.91 -2.97
C GLU A 164 -6.39 15.70 -1.96
N TYR A 165 -6.11 14.87 -0.93
CA TYR A 165 -7.02 14.67 0.19
C TYR A 165 -6.35 15.09 1.50
N ALA A 166 -7.11 15.71 2.40
CA ALA A 166 -6.63 16.10 3.71
C ALA A 166 -6.76 14.95 4.71
N LEU A 167 -5.71 14.74 5.51
CA LEU A 167 -5.76 13.85 6.68
C LEU A 167 -6.15 14.66 7.91
N ASP A 168 -7.36 15.19 7.92
CA ASP A 168 -7.92 16.08 8.96
C ASP A 168 -9.02 15.43 9.82
N GLY A 169 -9.31 14.17 9.56
CA GLY A 169 -10.23 13.37 10.34
C GLY A 169 -9.65 12.98 11.71
N PRO A 170 -10.47 12.36 12.56
CA PRO A 170 -10.09 11.99 13.93
C PRO A 170 -8.98 10.93 13.95
N ALA A 171 -8.38 10.76 15.13
CA ALA A 171 -7.44 9.64 15.36
C ALA A 171 -8.11 8.29 15.04
N TYR A 172 -7.37 7.43 14.37
CA TYR A 172 -7.85 6.11 13.95
C TYR A 172 -6.86 5.01 14.30
N LEU A 173 -7.26 4.05 15.13
CA LEU A 173 -6.45 2.89 15.55
C LEU A 173 -5.03 3.27 16.03
N GLY A 174 -4.95 4.35 16.81
CA GLY A 174 -3.69 4.87 17.36
C GLY A 174 -2.89 5.78 16.44
N PHE A 175 -3.31 5.98 15.18
CA PHE A 175 -2.75 6.98 14.29
C PHE A 175 -3.45 8.33 14.51
N PRO A 176 -2.71 9.47 14.50
CA PRO A 176 -3.24 10.73 15.01
C PRO A 176 -4.32 11.35 14.12
N THR A 177 -4.25 11.11 12.81
CA THR A 177 -5.14 11.69 11.80
C THR A 177 -5.57 10.65 10.80
N SER A 178 -6.74 10.85 10.20
CA SER A 178 -7.30 9.94 9.20
C SER A 178 -8.11 10.66 8.13
N PHE A 179 -8.48 9.91 7.11
CA PHE A 179 -9.42 10.29 6.06
C PHE A 179 -10.31 9.10 5.74
N ASP A 180 -11.63 9.24 5.89
CA ASP A 180 -12.59 8.22 5.50
C ASP A 180 -13.03 8.46 4.06
N VAL A 181 -12.54 7.63 3.13
CA VAL A 181 -12.70 7.81 1.69
C VAL A 181 -14.18 7.87 1.26
N HIS A 182 -15.00 7.01 1.84
CA HIS A 182 -16.42 6.89 1.45
C HIS A 182 -17.39 7.43 2.51
N GLY A 183 -16.87 7.85 3.69
CA GLY A 183 -17.68 8.36 4.81
C GLY A 183 -18.52 7.28 5.51
N ASP A 184 -18.15 6.01 5.39
CA ASP A 184 -18.86 4.87 5.99
C ASP A 184 -17.95 3.96 6.82
N GLY A 185 -16.70 4.34 7.01
CA GLY A 185 -15.69 3.60 7.77
C GLY A 185 -15.17 2.35 7.06
N SER A 186 -15.59 2.08 5.81
CA SER A 186 -15.16 0.89 5.08
C SER A 186 -13.73 1.00 4.55
N VAL A 187 -13.31 2.20 4.15
CA VAL A 187 -11.96 2.52 3.67
C VAL A 187 -11.46 3.76 4.37
N VAL A 188 -10.53 3.59 5.30
CA VAL A 188 -9.97 4.69 6.08
C VAL A 188 -8.47 4.76 5.88
N VAL A 189 -7.99 5.93 5.50
CA VAL A 189 -6.55 6.22 5.33
C VAL A 189 -6.04 6.89 6.59
N ALA A 190 -4.89 6.46 7.10
CA ALA A 190 -4.26 7.08 8.25
C ALA A 190 -2.79 7.42 7.96
N LEU A 191 -2.34 8.58 8.44
CA LEU A 191 -0.95 9.00 8.28
C LEU A 191 -0.04 8.09 9.13
N ALA A 192 0.81 7.32 8.47
CA ALA A 192 1.86 6.57 9.12
C ALA A 192 3.13 7.43 9.25
N GLY A 193 3.50 8.07 8.17
CA GLY A 193 4.73 8.84 8.05
C GLY A 193 5.99 7.97 8.18
N GLY A 194 7.13 8.58 8.11
CA GLY A 194 8.40 7.98 8.47
C GLY A 194 9.13 7.26 7.36
N HIS A 195 8.50 6.39 6.59
CA HIS A 195 9.14 5.83 5.40
C HIS A 195 9.33 6.94 4.34
N THR A 196 8.25 7.55 3.91
CA THR A 196 8.23 8.91 3.38
C THR A 196 7.45 9.79 4.36
N PHE A 197 7.52 11.12 4.24
CA PHE A 197 6.83 12.00 5.20
C PHE A 197 5.31 11.84 5.12
N GLY A 198 4.77 11.61 3.93
CA GLY A 198 3.34 11.46 3.69
C GLY A 198 2.86 10.01 3.54
N SER A 199 3.69 9.01 3.81
CA SER A 199 3.28 7.61 3.67
C SER A 199 2.09 7.26 4.55
N VAL A 200 1.16 6.47 4.02
CA VAL A 200 -0.12 6.14 4.68
C VAL A 200 -0.34 4.64 4.84
N ILE A 201 -1.22 4.32 5.77
CA ILE A 201 -1.83 3.00 5.92
C ILE A 201 -3.27 3.09 5.43
N VAL A 202 -3.73 2.09 4.68
CA VAL A 202 -5.12 1.98 4.26
C VAL A 202 -5.80 0.85 5.03
N PHE A 203 -6.76 1.21 5.86
CA PHE A 203 -7.59 0.26 6.58
C PHE A 203 -8.85 -0.05 5.79
N VAL A 204 -9.16 -1.33 5.64
CA VAL A 204 -10.35 -1.78 4.90
C VAL A 204 -11.17 -2.72 5.78
N THR A 205 -12.47 -2.43 5.90
CA THR A 205 -13.45 -3.29 6.55
C THR A 205 -14.42 -3.81 5.51
N LEU A 206 -14.53 -5.13 5.36
CA LEU A 206 -15.45 -5.77 4.43
C LEU A 206 -16.81 -6.06 5.06
N PRO A 207 -17.88 -6.26 4.26
CA PRO A 207 -19.22 -6.59 4.77
C PRO A 207 -19.26 -7.93 5.52
N THR A 208 -18.28 -8.79 5.30
CA THR A 208 -18.10 -10.05 6.09
C THR A 208 -17.62 -9.81 7.51
N GLY A 209 -17.26 -8.57 7.87
CA GLY A 209 -16.58 -8.22 9.11
C GLY A 209 -15.05 -8.41 9.07
N ALA A 210 -14.50 -8.94 7.99
CA ALA A 210 -13.05 -9.04 7.82
C ALA A 210 -12.41 -7.65 7.74
N ARG A 211 -11.31 -7.47 8.47
CA ARG A 211 -10.58 -6.20 8.53
C ARG A 211 -9.14 -6.39 8.08
N TYR A 212 -8.65 -5.41 7.33
CA TYR A 212 -7.31 -5.38 6.76
C TYR A 212 -6.61 -4.06 7.07
N ALA A 213 -5.31 -4.11 7.25
CA ALA A 213 -4.43 -2.95 7.28
C ALA A 213 -3.36 -3.12 6.21
N PHE A 214 -3.46 -2.39 5.12
CA PHE A 214 -2.43 -2.32 4.08
C PHE A 214 -1.44 -1.23 4.49
N ILE A 215 -0.27 -1.66 4.94
CA ILE A 215 0.66 -0.79 5.69
C ILE A 215 1.77 -0.20 4.83
N GLY A 216 1.65 -0.33 3.49
CA GLY A 216 2.70 0.13 2.57
C GLY A 216 4.07 -0.41 3.02
N ASP A 217 5.02 0.49 3.07
CA ASP A 217 6.42 0.22 3.41
C ASP A 217 6.80 0.53 4.87
N LEU A 218 5.83 0.61 5.75
CA LEU A 218 6.12 0.72 7.18
C LEU A 218 7.05 -0.41 7.65
N THR A 219 6.82 -1.63 7.18
CA THR A 219 7.78 -2.73 7.11
C THR A 219 7.55 -3.50 5.81
N TRP A 220 8.61 -3.97 5.18
CA TRP A 220 8.51 -4.59 3.85
C TRP A 220 7.89 -5.99 3.87
N GLN A 221 8.08 -6.74 4.96
CA GLN A 221 7.57 -8.10 5.11
C GLN A 221 7.10 -8.36 6.55
N LEU A 222 6.24 -9.38 6.72
CA LEU A 222 5.70 -9.82 8.02
C LEU A 222 6.76 -10.19 9.07
N ASP A 223 7.99 -10.49 8.63
CA ASP A 223 9.11 -10.74 9.55
C ASP A 223 9.37 -9.54 10.47
N GLY A 224 9.20 -8.31 9.99
CA GLY A 224 9.31 -7.10 10.80
C GLY A 224 8.30 -7.09 11.96
N ILE A 225 7.08 -7.50 11.67
CA ILE A 225 5.98 -7.60 12.64
C ILE A 225 6.17 -8.79 13.58
N ARG A 226 6.31 -10.01 13.02
CA ARG A 226 6.39 -11.27 13.77
C ARG A 226 7.58 -11.29 14.74
N ARG A 227 8.71 -10.75 14.31
CA ARG A 227 9.94 -10.67 15.10
C ARG A 227 10.07 -9.37 15.89
N ARG A 228 9.18 -8.41 15.67
CA ARG A 228 9.22 -7.07 16.24
C ARG A 228 10.57 -6.40 16.02
N VAL A 229 11.00 -6.35 14.77
CA VAL A 229 12.29 -5.79 14.40
C VAL A 229 12.13 -4.81 13.24
N GLU A 230 12.93 -3.79 13.27
CA GLU A 230 13.03 -2.77 12.24
C GLU A 230 13.89 -3.26 11.06
N ARG A 231 13.96 -2.46 10.00
CA ARG A 231 15.00 -2.59 8.97
C ARG A 231 16.40 -2.49 9.60
N PRO A 232 17.45 -3.01 8.95
CA PRO A 232 18.83 -2.81 9.37
C PRO A 232 19.17 -1.32 9.47
N TRP A 233 20.04 -0.95 10.42
CA TRP A 233 20.38 0.45 10.70
C TRP A 233 20.76 1.27 9.45
N LEU A 234 21.57 0.69 8.54
CA LEU A 234 21.96 1.38 7.31
C LEU A 234 20.77 1.64 6.41
N LEU A 235 19.88 0.66 6.26
CA LEU A 235 18.68 0.78 5.41
C LEU A 235 17.67 1.76 5.99
N ARG A 236 17.54 1.83 7.32
CA ARG A 236 16.72 2.88 7.96
C ARG A 236 17.19 4.29 7.63
N LYS A 237 18.50 4.50 7.50
CA LYS A 237 19.05 5.81 7.13
C LYS A 237 18.94 6.15 5.64
N LEU A 238 18.80 5.13 4.80
CA LEU A 238 18.76 5.29 3.34
C LEU A 238 17.32 5.26 2.80
N ALA A 239 16.43 4.54 3.45
CA ALA A 239 15.09 4.28 2.96
C ALA A 239 13.98 4.92 3.82
N ASP A 240 14.28 5.42 5.00
CA ASP A 240 13.29 6.05 5.88
C ASP A 240 13.62 7.53 6.09
N SER A 241 12.65 8.41 5.83
CA SER A 241 12.76 9.85 6.11
C SER A 241 12.79 10.14 7.62
N ASP A 242 12.02 9.38 8.41
CA ASP A 242 12.02 9.44 9.88
C ASP A 242 11.88 8.03 10.49
N ALA A 243 13.01 7.49 10.90
CA ALA A 243 13.07 6.13 11.47
C ALA A 243 12.34 6.00 12.82
N GLU A 244 12.12 7.08 13.58
CA GLU A 244 11.36 7.01 14.83
C GLU A 244 9.86 6.97 14.54
N GLN A 245 9.36 7.71 13.58
CA GLN A 245 7.96 7.58 13.12
C GLN A 245 7.68 6.17 12.61
N VAL A 246 8.58 5.58 11.79
CA VAL A 246 8.46 4.18 11.35
C VAL A 246 8.37 3.24 12.54
N ARG A 247 9.21 3.41 13.56
CA ARG A 247 9.17 2.59 14.78
C ARG A 247 7.83 2.72 15.50
N GLN A 248 7.33 3.95 15.70
CA GLN A 248 6.05 4.19 16.36
C GLN A 248 4.88 3.59 15.55
N GLY A 249 4.88 3.76 14.24
CA GLY A 249 3.91 3.15 13.35
C GLY A 249 3.94 1.62 13.43
N LEU A 250 5.14 1.02 13.42
CA LEU A 250 5.31 -0.42 13.54
C LEU A 250 4.76 -0.96 14.87
N LEU A 251 5.01 -0.29 15.99
CA LEU A 251 4.46 -0.69 17.29
C LEU A 251 2.93 -0.62 17.31
N ARG A 252 2.32 0.43 16.73
CA ARG A 252 0.85 0.55 16.59
C ARG A 252 0.28 -0.61 15.77
N VAL A 253 0.88 -0.91 14.64
CA VAL A 253 0.44 -2.01 13.77
C VAL A 253 0.60 -3.37 14.47
N ILE A 254 1.69 -3.60 15.21
CA ILE A 254 1.88 -4.84 15.98
C ILE A 254 0.75 -5.01 17.01
N ALA A 255 0.30 -3.93 17.67
CA ALA A 255 -0.82 -4.00 18.61
C ALA A 255 -2.15 -4.43 17.96
N LEU A 256 -2.28 -4.26 16.64
CA LEU A 256 -3.49 -4.58 15.87
C LEU A 256 -3.49 -6.00 15.24
N THR A 257 -2.38 -6.73 15.29
CA THR A 257 -2.23 -8.02 14.57
C THR A 257 -3.22 -9.12 14.99
N GLY A 258 -3.77 -9.05 16.20
CA GLY A 258 -4.81 -9.98 16.66
C GLY A 258 -6.25 -9.59 16.25
N LEU A 259 -6.43 -8.40 15.70
CA LEU A 259 -7.75 -7.80 15.42
C LEU A 259 -8.05 -7.67 13.93
N MET A 260 -7.01 -7.66 13.10
CA MET A 260 -7.12 -7.53 11.65
C MET A 260 -5.93 -8.19 10.95
N LYS A 261 -6.08 -8.43 9.65
CA LYS A 261 -5.00 -8.92 8.81
C LYS A 261 -4.10 -7.75 8.39
N VAL A 262 -2.85 -7.78 8.83
CA VAL A 262 -1.86 -6.77 8.48
C VAL A 262 -1.09 -7.23 7.25
N ILE A 263 -0.99 -6.36 6.24
CA ILE A 263 -0.42 -6.68 4.93
C ILE A 263 0.66 -5.64 4.58
N PRO A 264 1.94 -6.00 4.74
CA PRO A 264 3.05 -5.24 4.17
C PRO A 264 3.05 -5.34 2.65
N ALA A 265 3.44 -4.27 1.95
CA ALA A 265 3.37 -4.21 0.49
C ALA A 265 4.17 -5.31 -0.21
N HIS A 266 5.32 -5.70 0.34
CA HIS A 266 6.28 -6.58 -0.32
C HIS A 266 6.29 -8.02 0.19
N ASP A 267 5.30 -8.41 0.99
CA ASP A 267 5.17 -9.78 1.48
C ASP A 267 4.06 -10.51 0.71
N ARG A 268 4.45 -11.33 -0.27
CA ARG A 268 3.48 -12.07 -1.10
C ARG A 268 2.52 -12.92 -0.28
N ASP A 269 3.04 -13.60 0.75
CA ASP A 269 2.23 -14.50 1.58
C ASP A 269 1.21 -13.74 2.44
N ALA A 270 1.45 -12.44 2.67
CA ALA A 270 0.50 -11.59 3.37
C ALA A 270 -0.80 -11.38 2.59
N TYR A 271 -0.78 -11.50 1.28
CA TYR A 271 -1.97 -11.36 0.42
C TYR A 271 -2.81 -12.63 0.34
N ASP A 272 -2.36 -13.75 0.90
CA ASP A 272 -3.13 -15.01 0.90
C ASP A 272 -4.55 -14.80 1.42
N GLY A 273 -5.54 -15.35 0.71
CA GLY A 273 -6.96 -15.19 1.03
C GLY A 273 -7.60 -13.91 0.47
N ILE A 274 -6.83 -12.97 -0.12
CA ILE A 274 -7.39 -11.94 -0.99
C ILE A 274 -7.48 -12.52 -2.39
N PRO A 275 -8.67 -12.56 -3.02
CA PRO A 275 -8.80 -13.14 -4.35
C PRO A 275 -8.05 -12.32 -5.41
N LEU A 276 -7.56 -13.00 -6.44
CA LEU A 276 -7.11 -12.35 -7.67
C LEU A 276 -8.31 -11.75 -8.40
N LEU A 277 -8.06 -10.75 -9.24
CA LEU A 277 -9.09 -10.23 -10.13
C LEU A 277 -9.64 -11.37 -11.01
N PRO A 278 -10.98 -11.60 -11.08
CA PRO A 278 -11.54 -12.69 -11.85
C PRO A 278 -11.31 -12.50 -13.34
N ALA A 279 -11.20 -13.60 -14.10
CA ALA A 279 -11.01 -13.58 -15.56
C ALA A 279 -12.17 -12.87 -16.31
N ARG A 280 -13.36 -12.83 -15.68
CA ARG A 280 -14.47 -12.00 -16.14
C ARG A 280 -15.03 -11.26 -14.92
N PHE A 281 -14.83 -9.96 -14.91
CA PHE A 281 -15.35 -9.11 -13.88
C PHE A 281 -16.84 -8.84 -14.16
N SER A 282 -17.72 -9.30 -13.28
CA SER A 282 -19.10 -8.85 -13.29
C SER A 282 -19.25 -7.85 -12.14
N ALA A 283 -19.57 -6.59 -12.46
CA ALA A 283 -20.01 -5.67 -11.43
C ALA A 283 -21.18 -6.30 -10.70
N ALA A 284 -21.09 -6.42 -9.38
CA ALA A 284 -22.27 -6.83 -8.59
C ALA A 284 -23.41 -5.88 -8.97
N ALA A 285 -24.56 -6.45 -9.36
CA ALA A 285 -25.72 -5.65 -9.73
C ALA A 285 -26.03 -4.69 -8.57
N PRO A 286 -26.36 -3.41 -8.86
CA PRO A 286 -26.78 -2.48 -7.83
C PRO A 286 -27.94 -3.16 -7.05
N ALA A 287 -27.87 -3.11 -5.72
CA ALA A 287 -28.97 -3.60 -4.90
C ALA A 287 -30.24 -2.89 -5.36
N THR A 288 -31.17 -3.63 -5.91
CA THR A 288 -32.51 -3.11 -6.21
C THR A 288 -33.12 -2.70 -4.87
N THR A 289 -33.20 -1.41 -4.63
CA THR A 289 -34.01 -0.86 -3.55
C THR A 289 -35.45 -1.27 -3.80
N ALA A 290 -35.94 -2.20 -3.01
CA ALA A 290 -37.36 -2.51 -2.91
C ALA A 290 -38.04 -1.52 -1.98
#